data_bbe329ef5ff2d8ce1313f516b1e423f3
#
_entry.id   bbe329ef5ff2d8ce1313f516b1e423f3
#
_cell.length_a   1.000
_cell.length_b   1.000
_cell.length_c   1.000
_cell.angle_alpha   90.00
_cell.angle_beta   90.00
_cell.angle_gamma   90.00
#
_symmetry.space_group_name_H-M   'P 1'
#
loop_
_entity.id
_entity.type
_entity.pdbx_description
1 polymer ?
#
loop_
_entity_poly.entity_id
_entity_poly.type
_entity_poly.pdbx_seq_one_letter_code
_entity_poly.pdbx_strand_id
1 'polypeptide(L)'
;MIALAIPRVEFISFIAVYTALFVGYFYLIQSKLSISSIFIIGIISRLVFLFETPSLSDDIYRFLWDGRLWVQGENPFQFIPQYFNENPGDLIGLKELYPHLNSPQYFAIYPPINQFIFGLAALIAPLGFFKAQLVIKLVLIAGEVLLFQYSIKLLKHLNKKPELVALYFLNPLVIIEISGNLHFEGLMATFLIMAFYYLKTDRWAVSAIFMAFGVCTKLIPLLYLPLLVTVLGFIKTTQYISVVAIICALLFAPFLNFELALNMLNSVDLYFQSFQFNSFVYSILMDVAGNESKKWIAFTLALIPAIAVLRLAFKKASFNDLIHRSFWIHSLYYLFSAVVHPWYLVTLLALNTFQEFKYIIVWSYLIGLTYFTYRTLPYEESSFIIAFEYVIVIIWGLIEFFRSRRQQTIATH
;
A
#
# COMPACT_ATOMS: atom_id res chain seq x y z
N MET A 1 -9.31 -11.55 -22.17
CA MET A 1 -8.23 -10.62 -22.52
C MET A 1 -8.71 -9.19 -22.70
N ILE A 2 -9.73 -8.87 -23.50
CA ILE A 2 -10.21 -7.49 -23.74
C ILE A 2 -10.65 -6.73 -22.46
N ALA A 3 -11.15 -7.43 -21.45
CA ALA A 3 -11.66 -6.81 -20.21
C ALA A 3 -10.58 -6.34 -19.22
N LEU A 4 -9.30 -6.64 -19.45
CA LEU A 4 -8.20 -6.38 -18.51
C LEU A 4 -7.37 -5.16 -18.88
N ALA A 5 -7.42 -4.73 -20.13
CA ALA A 5 -6.75 -3.54 -20.66
C ALA A 5 -7.74 -2.38 -20.88
N ILE A 6 -8.74 -2.26 -19.99
CA ILE A 6 -9.71 -1.15 -20.07
C ILE A 6 -8.99 0.15 -19.68
N PRO A 7 -8.91 1.13 -20.58
CA PRO A 7 -8.32 2.43 -20.24
C PRO A 7 -9.09 3.08 -19.08
N ARG A 8 -8.37 3.72 -18.17
CA ARG A 8 -8.99 4.38 -16.98
C ARG A 8 -10.06 5.43 -17.33
N VAL A 9 -10.04 5.98 -18.56
CA VAL A 9 -11.06 6.93 -19.05
C VAL A 9 -12.39 6.26 -19.37
N GLU A 10 -12.41 4.94 -19.61
CA GLU A 10 -13.61 4.16 -19.90
C GLU A 10 -14.28 3.66 -18.62
N PHE A 11 -14.67 4.58 -17.74
CA PHE A 11 -15.19 4.27 -16.40
C PHE A 11 -16.36 3.27 -16.42
N ILE A 12 -17.31 3.40 -17.35
CA ILE A 12 -18.50 2.50 -17.43
C ILE A 12 -18.06 1.07 -17.69
N SER A 13 -17.17 0.86 -18.66
CA SER A 13 -16.62 -0.47 -18.98
C SER A 13 -15.84 -1.02 -17.78
N PHE A 14 -15.01 -0.19 -17.15
CA PHE A 14 -14.25 -0.55 -15.96
C PHE A 14 -15.16 -1.01 -14.81
N ILE A 15 -16.14 -0.17 -14.41
CA ILE A 15 -16.97 -0.47 -13.23
C ILE A 15 -17.89 -1.69 -13.48
N ALA A 16 -18.33 -1.93 -14.71
CA ALA A 16 -19.11 -3.11 -15.06
C ALA A 16 -18.29 -4.40 -14.85
N VAL A 17 -17.05 -4.45 -15.38
CA VAL A 17 -16.15 -5.59 -15.21
C VAL A 17 -15.73 -5.73 -13.75
N TYR A 18 -15.39 -4.65 -13.08
CA TYR A 18 -15.01 -4.63 -11.67
C TYR A 18 -16.13 -5.19 -10.78
N THR A 19 -17.37 -4.77 -11.04
CA THR A 19 -18.56 -5.31 -10.34
C THR A 19 -18.74 -6.81 -10.59
N ALA A 20 -18.59 -7.28 -11.84
CA ALA A 20 -18.68 -8.71 -12.16
C ALA A 20 -17.61 -9.53 -11.42
N LEU A 21 -16.36 -9.00 -11.33
CA LEU A 21 -15.28 -9.63 -10.56
C LEU A 21 -15.62 -9.71 -9.07
N PHE A 22 -16.19 -8.64 -8.48
CA PHE A 22 -16.62 -8.65 -7.08
C PHE A 22 -17.79 -9.58 -6.81
N VAL A 23 -18.75 -9.72 -7.73
CA VAL A 23 -19.82 -10.73 -7.63
C VAL A 23 -19.20 -12.13 -7.59
N GLY A 24 -18.27 -12.43 -8.50
CA GLY A 24 -17.52 -13.68 -8.49
C GLY A 24 -16.73 -13.90 -7.20
N TYR A 25 -16.04 -12.87 -6.71
CA TYR A 25 -15.30 -12.90 -5.46
C TYR A 25 -16.20 -13.20 -4.25
N PHE A 26 -17.37 -12.52 -4.15
CA PHE A 26 -18.33 -12.80 -3.06
C PHE A 26 -18.86 -14.23 -3.10
N TYR A 27 -19.09 -14.78 -4.29
CA TYR A 27 -19.45 -16.18 -4.45
C TYR A 27 -18.32 -17.11 -3.97
N LEU A 28 -17.06 -16.84 -4.38
CA LEU A 28 -15.90 -17.65 -4.02
C LEU A 28 -15.61 -17.66 -2.52
N ILE A 29 -15.67 -16.51 -1.83
CA ILE A 29 -15.39 -16.45 -0.38
C ILE A 29 -16.48 -17.08 0.47
N GLN A 30 -17.68 -17.22 -0.06
CA GLN A 30 -18.78 -17.97 0.60
C GLN A 30 -18.73 -19.46 0.31
N SER A 31 -18.00 -19.86 -0.73
CA SER A 31 -17.82 -21.26 -1.11
C SER A 31 -16.80 -21.94 -0.18
N LYS A 32 -16.97 -23.26 0.04
CA LYS A 32 -16.02 -24.04 0.82
C LYS A 32 -14.81 -24.44 -0.03
N LEU A 33 -14.00 -23.46 -0.42
CA LEU A 33 -12.79 -23.71 -1.21
C LEU A 33 -11.68 -24.32 -0.36
N SER A 34 -10.96 -25.29 -0.94
CA SER A 34 -9.71 -25.78 -0.35
C SER A 34 -8.60 -24.72 -0.46
N ILE A 35 -7.60 -24.78 0.40
CA ILE A 35 -6.43 -23.91 0.34
C ILE A 35 -5.75 -24.00 -1.04
N SER A 36 -5.66 -25.19 -1.61
CA SER A 36 -5.10 -25.40 -2.96
C SER A 36 -5.93 -24.71 -4.05
N SER A 37 -7.27 -24.79 -3.95
CA SER A 37 -8.17 -24.10 -4.89
C SER A 37 -8.02 -22.58 -4.79
N ILE A 38 -7.96 -22.03 -3.57
CA ILE A 38 -7.72 -20.59 -3.34
C ILE A 38 -6.39 -20.16 -3.97
N PHE A 39 -5.33 -20.95 -3.76
CA PHE A 39 -4.01 -20.67 -4.33
C PHE A 39 -4.04 -20.68 -5.87
N ILE A 40 -4.58 -21.74 -6.47
CA ILE A 40 -4.63 -21.91 -7.94
C ILE A 40 -5.43 -20.78 -8.58
N ILE A 41 -6.65 -20.49 -8.08
CA ILE A 41 -7.49 -19.42 -8.62
C ILE A 41 -6.76 -18.07 -8.48
N GLY A 42 -6.20 -17.78 -7.31
CA GLY A 42 -5.50 -16.52 -7.06
C GLY A 42 -4.25 -16.34 -7.91
N ILE A 43 -3.46 -17.39 -8.17
CA ILE A 43 -2.27 -17.32 -9.03
C ILE A 43 -2.69 -17.16 -10.49
N ILE A 44 -3.65 -17.95 -10.98
CA ILE A 44 -4.13 -17.80 -12.36
C ILE A 44 -4.64 -16.37 -12.59
N SER A 45 -5.41 -15.82 -11.65
CA SER A 45 -5.93 -14.45 -11.77
C SER A 45 -4.80 -13.41 -11.87
N ARG A 46 -3.66 -13.61 -11.21
CA ARG A 46 -2.48 -12.72 -11.30
C ARG A 46 -1.72 -12.92 -12.61
N LEU A 47 -1.57 -14.17 -13.04
CA LEU A 47 -0.86 -14.49 -14.29
C LEU A 47 -1.58 -13.96 -15.54
N VAL A 48 -2.89 -13.75 -15.48
CA VAL A 48 -3.64 -13.11 -16.57
C VAL A 48 -3.09 -11.70 -16.87
N PHE A 49 -2.64 -10.96 -15.83
CA PHE A 49 -2.05 -9.64 -16.01
C PHE A 49 -0.56 -9.65 -16.40
N LEU A 50 0.07 -10.82 -16.45
CA LEU A 50 1.53 -10.91 -16.64
C LEU A 50 2.00 -10.23 -17.94
N PHE A 51 1.20 -10.31 -18.99
CA PHE A 51 1.52 -9.81 -20.32
C PHE A 51 0.85 -8.47 -20.66
N GLU A 52 0.08 -7.90 -19.74
CA GLU A 52 -0.59 -6.61 -19.92
C GLU A 52 0.26 -5.46 -19.40
N THR A 53 0.22 -4.32 -20.07
CA THR A 53 0.78 -3.07 -19.52
C THR A 53 -0.22 -2.45 -18.54
N PRO A 54 0.23 -1.82 -17.44
CA PRO A 54 -0.66 -1.09 -16.54
C PRO A 54 -1.54 -0.10 -17.29
N SER A 55 -2.84 -0.16 -17.04
CA SER A 55 -3.83 0.69 -17.73
C SER A 55 -4.49 1.74 -16.80
N LEU A 56 -4.39 1.53 -15.48
CA LEU A 56 -5.00 2.41 -14.48
C LEU A 56 -3.97 3.29 -13.75
N SER A 57 -2.66 3.04 -13.95
CA SER A 57 -1.57 3.82 -13.34
C SER A 57 -0.41 4.00 -14.33
N ASP A 58 0.18 5.19 -14.34
CA ASP A 58 1.37 5.53 -15.14
C ASP A 58 2.68 5.36 -14.34
N ASP A 59 2.63 4.85 -13.12
CA ASP A 59 3.77 4.77 -12.20
C ASP A 59 4.93 3.91 -12.74
N ILE A 60 4.63 2.93 -13.61
CA ILE A 60 5.65 2.10 -14.27
C ILE A 60 6.73 2.92 -14.98
N TYR A 61 6.36 4.05 -15.57
CA TYR A 61 7.32 4.92 -16.25
C TYR A 61 8.29 5.57 -15.25
N ARG A 62 7.78 5.94 -14.05
CA ARG A 62 8.62 6.45 -12.97
C ARG A 62 9.52 5.35 -12.39
N PHE A 63 9.04 4.13 -12.26
CA PHE A 63 9.86 3.00 -11.79
C PHE A 63 11.04 2.73 -12.71
N LEU A 64 10.80 2.71 -14.01
CA LEU A 64 11.86 2.51 -15.00
C LEU A 64 12.78 3.73 -15.11
N TRP A 65 12.27 4.95 -14.90
CA TRP A 65 13.06 6.17 -14.83
C TRP A 65 14.06 6.10 -13.68
N ASP A 66 13.58 5.91 -12.46
CA ASP A 66 14.43 5.84 -11.26
C ASP A 66 15.45 4.69 -11.38
N GLY A 67 15.02 3.52 -11.87
CA GLY A 67 15.90 2.38 -12.11
C GLY A 67 16.99 2.67 -13.13
N ARG A 68 16.68 3.34 -14.24
CA ARG A 68 17.68 3.73 -15.28
C ARG A 68 18.68 4.74 -14.75
N LEU A 69 18.27 5.70 -13.94
CA LEU A 69 19.18 6.61 -13.25
C LEU A 69 20.17 5.82 -12.40
N TRP A 70 19.68 4.94 -11.54
CA TRP A 70 20.51 4.21 -10.59
C TRP A 70 21.53 3.28 -11.26
N VAL A 71 21.15 2.53 -12.27
CA VAL A 71 22.08 1.63 -12.97
C VAL A 71 23.11 2.36 -13.82
N GLN A 72 22.90 3.64 -14.11
CA GLN A 72 23.85 4.52 -14.81
C GLN A 72 24.69 5.37 -13.84
N GLY A 73 24.61 5.09 -12.53
CA GLY A 73 25.42 5.73 -11.49
C GLY A 73 24.82 7.01 -10.92
N GLU A 74 23.62 7.40 -11.35
CA GLU A 74 22.91 8.57 -10.82
C GLU A 74 22.03 8.21 -9.63
N ASN A 75 21.96 9.09 -8.66
CA ASN A 75 21.10 8.92 -7.47
C ASN A 75 19.68 9.42 -7.77
N PRO A 76 18.64 8.54 -7.82
CA PRO A 76 17.28 8.95 -8.14
C PRO A 76 16.66 9.96 -7.14
N PHE A 77 17.23 10.09 -5.93
CA PHE A 77 16.75 11.02 -4.91
C PHE A 77 17.38 12.42 -5.00
N GLN A 78 18.40 12.60 -5.84
CA GLN A 78 19.19 13.84 -5.84
C GLN A 78 18.53 14.96 -6.64
N PHE A 79 17.94 14.63 -7.79
CA PHE A 79 17.32 15.58 -8.70
C PHE A 79 15.92 15.12 -9.13
N ILE A 80 15.07 16.10 -9.47
CA ILE A 80 13.77 15.82 -10.09
C ILE A 80 13.95 15.38 -11.55
N PRO A 81 13.03 14.61 -12.13
CA PRO A 81 13.12 14.21 -13.54
C PRO A 81 13.24 15.37 -14.53
N GLN A 82 12.60 16.51 -14.24
CA GLN A 82 12.70 17.71 -15.07
C GLN A 82 14.14 18.18 -15.23
N TYR A 83 14.97 18.12 -14.17
CA TYR A 83 16.39 18.49 -14.25
C TYR A 83 17.15 17.67 -15.31
N PHE A 84 16.93 16.36 -15.35
CA PHE A 84 17.60 15.49 -16.33
C PHE A 84 17.05 15.68 -17.74
N ASN A 85 15.80 16.10 -17.91
CA ASN A 85 15.27 16.45 -19.23
C ASN A 85 15.89 17.74 -19.78
N GLU A 86 16.18 18.70 -18.91
CA GLU A 86 16.85 19.97 -19.26
C GLU A 86 18.38 19.77 -19.42
N ASN A 87 18.96 18.80 -18.69
CA ASN A 87 20.40 18.49 -18.66
C ASN A 87 20.62 16.98 -18.91
N PRO A 88 20.35 16.48 -20.13
CA PRO A 88 20.27 15.03 -20.39
C PRO A 88 21.60 14.30 -20.27
N GLY A 89 22.74 14.99 -20.42
CA GLY A 89 24.06 14.35 -20.40
C GLY A 89 24.14 13.15 -21.37
N ASP A 90 24.87 12.11 -20.95
CA ASP A 90 25.03 10.84 -21.70
C ASP A 90 24.04 9.75 -21.21
N LEU A 91 22.99 10.11 -20.44
CA LEU A 91 22.06 9.15 -19.86
C LEU A 91 21.15 8.53 -20.92
N ILE A 92 21.17 7.20 -21.01
CA ILE A 92 20.47 6.44 -22.04
C ILE A 92 19.04 6.10 -21.63
N GLY A 93 18.08 6.31 -22.55
CA GLY A 93 16.70 5.84 -22.44
C GLY A 93 15.79 6.68 -21.53
N LEU A 94 16.27 7.78 -20.95
CA LEU A 94 15.45 8.68 -20.14
C LEU A 94 14.50 9.52 -21.01
N LYS A 95 14.98 10.00 -22.15
CA LYS A 95 14.22 10.83 -23.08
C LYS A 95 12.91 10.18 -23.55
N GLU A 96 12.91 8.85 -23.68
CA GLU A 96 11.73 8.09 -24.10
C GLU A 96 10.68 7.96 -22.99
N LEU A 97 11.12 7.94 -21.72
CA LEU A 97 10.25 7.78 -20.56
C LEU A 97 9.64 9.12 -20.10
N TYR A 98 10.35 10.23 -20.29
CA TYR A 98 9.98 11.54 -19.74
C TYR A 98 8.55 11.99 -20.11
N PRO A 99 8.08 11.87 -21.39
CA PRO A 99 6.73 12.30 -21.77
C PRO A 99 5.60 11.52 -21.08
N HIS A 100 5.91 10.36 -20.49
CA HIS A 100 4.94 9.48 -19.83
C HIS A 100 4.94 9.64 -18.30
N LEU A 101 5.83 10.48 -17.73
CA LEU A 101 5.88 10.71 -16.29
C LEU A 101 4.69 11.55 -15.84
N ASN A 102 3.97 11.07 -14.83
CA ASN A 102 2.88 11.80 -14.20
C ASN A 102 3.33 12.87 -13.19
N SER A 103 4.60 12.84 -12.79
CA SER A 103 5.13 13.69 -11.71
C SER A 103 6.60 14.09 -11.92
N PRO A 104 6.96 14.74 -13.07
CA PRO A 104 8.35 15.05 -13.39
C PRO A 104 8.96 16.15 -12.49
N GLN A 105 8.14 16.89 -11.76
CA GLN A 105 8.51 17.98 -10.84
C GLN A 105 8.73 17.51 -9.39
N TYR A 106 8.60 16.20 -9.09
CA TYR A 106 8.77 15.66 -7.75
C TYR A 106 10.01 14.78 -7.66
N PHE A 107 10.70 14.84 -6.50
CA PHE A 107 11.77 13.89 -6.18
C PHE A 107 11.24 12.47 -6.03
N ALA A 108 12.13 11.48 -6.10
CA ALA A 108 11.77 10.08 -5.82
C ALA A 108 11.29 9.92 -4.38
N ILE A 109 10.16 9.22 -4.21
CA ILE A 109 9.57 8.91 -2.90
C ILE A 109 9.61 7.40 -2.58
N TYR A 110 9.99 6.59 -3.54
CA TYR A 110 10.02 5.14 -3.39
C TYR A 110 11.27 4.70 -2.63
N PRO A 111 11.12 4.07 -1.43
CA PRO A 111 12.25 3.66 -0.59
C PRO A 111 13.14 2.59 -1.25
N PRO A 112 14.32 2.27 -0.66
CA PRO A 112 15.39 1.50 -1.30
C PRO A 112 15.00 0.14 -1.87
N ILE A 113 14.11 -0.62 -1.22
CA ILE A 113 13.68 -1.93 -1.75
C ILE A 113 13.06 -1.77 -3.15
N ASN A 114 12.26 -0.73 -3.34
CA ASN A 114 11.68 -0.43 -4.65
C ASN A 114 12.77 -0.02 -5.65
N GLN A 115 13.72 0.82 -5.23
CA GLN A 115 14.83 1.26 -6.09
C GLN A 115 15.69 0.08 -6.55
N PHE A 116 15.97 -0.91 -5.69
CA PHE A 116 16.66 -2.14 -6.08
C PHE A 116 15.87 -2.94 -7.14
N ILE A 117 14.55 -3.03 -6.98
CA ILE A 117 13.69 -3.72 -7.96
C ILE A 117 13.64 -2.93 -9.27
N PHE A 118 13.56 -1.60 -9.20
CA PHE A 118 13.61 -0.73 -10.38
C PHE A 118 14.94 -0.84 -11.12
N GLY A 119 16.06 -0.87 -10.39
CA GLY A 119 17.39 -1.11 -10.96
C GLY A 119 17.49 -2.47 -11.65
N LEU A 120 16.97 -3.54 -11.01
CA LEU A 120 16.92 -4.87 -11.61
C LEU A 120 16.10 -4.87 -12.91
N ALA A 121 14.96 -4.20 -12.94
CA ALA A 121 14.14 -4.04 -14.15
C ALA A 121 14.88 -3.22 -15.22
N ALA A 122 15.59 -2.17 -14.82
CA ALA A 122 16.36 -1.31 -15.73
C ALA A 122 17.53 -2.05 -16.40
N LEU A 123 18.19 -3.00 -15.73
CA LEU A 123 19.22 -3.87 -16.32
C LEU A 123 18.67 -4.72 -17.47
N ILE A 124 17.39 -5.06 -17.43
CA ILE A 124 16.70 -5.83 -18.48
C ILE A 124 16.07 -4.93 -19.55
N ALA A 125 15.91 -3.62 -19.27
CA ALA A 125 15.27 -2.65 -20.16
C ALA A 125 15.87 -2.55 -21.57
N PRO A 126 17.20 -2.74 -21.83
CA PRO A 126 17.73 -2.78 -23.19
C PRO A 126 17.11 -3.86 -24.08
N LEU A 127 16.53 -4.91 -23.48
CA LEU A 127 15.80 -5.96 -24.20
C LEU A 127 14.35 -5.59 -24.51
N GLY A 128 13.89 -4.42 -24.06
CA GLY A 128 12.55 -3.85 -24.29
C GLY A 128 11.75 -3.57 -23.04
N PHE A 129 10.89 -2.56 -23.13
CA PHE A 129 10.01 -2.08 -22.05
C PHE A 129 9.20 -3.21 -21.40
N PHE A 130 8.59 -4.07 -22.22
CA PHE A 130 7.79 -5.20 -21.75
C PHE A 130 8.60 -6.16 -20.84
N LYS A 131 9.88 -6.45 -21.20
CA LYS A 131 10.72 -7.34 -20.39
C LYS A 131 11.11 -6.71 -19.04
N ALA A 132 11.35 -5.41 -19.02
CA ALA A 132 11.61 -4.67 -17.80
C ALA A 132 10.39 -4.69 -16.86
N GLN A 133 9.19 -4.43 -17.38
CA GLN A 133 7.94 -4.53 -16.66
C GLN A 133 7.70 -5.94 -16.09
N LEU A 134 8.02 -7.00 -16.87
CA LEU A 134 7.87 -8.38 -16.46
C LEU A 134 8.69 -8.72 -15.21
N VAL A 135 9.89 -8.15 -15.06
CA VAL A 135 10.71 -8.32 -13.85
C VAL A 135 9.97 -7.84 -12.62
N ILE A 136 9.39 -6.63 -12.68
CA ILE A 136 8.62 -6.08 -11.55
C ILE A 136 7.42 -6.97 -11.25
N LYS A 137 6.66 -7.40 -12.26
CA LYS A 137 5.50 -8.29 -12.10
C LYS A 137 5.86 -9.59 -11.42
N LEU A 138 6.95 -10.23 -11.84
CA LEU A 138 7.40 -11.49 -11.25
C LEU A 138 7.80 -11.33 -9.78
N VAL A 139 8.49 -10.23 -9.44
CA VAL A 139 8.84 -9.93 -8.04
C VAL A 139 7.58 -9.71 -7.19
N LEU A 140 6.60 -8.95 -7.69
CA LEU A 140 5.35 -8.70 -6.97
C LEU A 140 4.53 -9.99 -6.81
N ILE A 141 4.41 -10.84 -7.85
CA ILE A 141 3.72 -12.13 -7.75
C ILE A 141 4.43 -13.06 -6.78
N ALA A 142 5.78 -13.09 -6.76
CA ALA A 142 6.53 -13.84 -5.78
C ALA A 142 6.27 -13.35 -4.34
N GLY A 143 6.19 -12.03 -4.15
CA GLY A 143 5.75 -11.42 -2.90
C GLY A 143 4.36 -11.91 -2.47
N GLU A 144 3.39 -11.91 -3.38
CA GLU A 144 2.03 -12.38 -3.12
C GLU A 144 1.98 -13.88 -2.73
N VAL A 145 2.82 -14.71 -3.35
CA VAL A 145 2.97 -16.14 -2.96
C VAL A 145 3.51 -16.26 -1.53
N LEU A 146 4.51 -15.46 -1.17
CA LEU A 146 5.03 -15.42 0.20
C LEU A 146 3.97 -14.92 1.18
N LEU A 147 3.23 -13.87 0.84
CA LEU A 147 2.12 -13.36 1.66
C LEU A 147 1.10 -14.46 1.93
N PHE A 148 0.66 -15.17 0.89
CA PHE A 148 -0.26 -16.31 1.01
C PHE A 148 0.27 -17.36 1.99
N GLN A 149 1.53 -17.80 1.83
CA GLN A 149 2.13 -18.81 2.68
C GLN A 149 2.25 -18.37 4.14
N TYR A 150 2.74 -17.15 4.38
CA TYR A 150 2.94 -16.62 5.73
C TYR A 150 1.63 -16.25 6.41
N SER A 151 0.61 -15.83 5.66
CA SER A 151 -0.74 -15.64 6.19
C SER A 151 -1.32 -16.94 6.71
N ILE A 152 -1.21 -18.04 5.95
CA ILE A 152 -1.66 -19.37 6.40
C ILE A 152 -0.91 -19.82 7.68
N LYS A 153 0.42 -19.65 7.70
CA LYS A 153 1.22 -19.98 8.89
C LYS A 153 0.74 -19.16 10.10
N LEU A 154 0.57 -17.87 9.93
CA LEU A 154 0.14 -16.98 11.02
C LEU A 154 -1.31 -17.29 11.47
N LEU A 155 -2.24 -17.53 10.55
CA LEU A 155 -3.61 -17.96 10.87
C LEU A 155 -3.62 -19.21 11.77
N LYS A 156 -2.80 -20.23 11.41
CA LYS A 156 -2.66 -21.45 12.23
C LYS A 156 -2.15 -21.14 13.63
N HIS A 157 -1.13 -20.27 13.78
CA HIS A 157 -0.62 -19.84 15.09
C HIS A 157 -1.61 -18.99 15.91
N LEU A 158 -2.62 -18.42 15.24
CA LEU A 158 -3.72 -17.68 15.88
C LEU A 158 -4.95 -18.55 16.13
N ASN A 159 -4.89 -19.87 15.84
CA ASN A 159 -6.03 -20.80 15.90
C ASN A 159 -7.22 -20.35 15.04
N LYS A 160 -6.94 -19.72 13.89
CA LYS A 160 -7.92 -19.27 12.90
C LYS A 160 -7.91 -20.19 11.66
N LYS A 161 -9.01 -20.19 10.92
CA LYS A 161 -9.17 -20.98 9.68
C LYS A 161 -8.20 -20.47 8.61
N PRO A 162 -7.33 -21.32 8.04
CA PRO A 162 -6.38 -20.91 7.00
C PRO A 162 -7.06 -20.37 5.73
N GLU A 163 -8.30 -20.81 5.45
CA GLU A 163 -9.10 -20.40 4.30
C GLU A 163 -9.45 -18.90 4.31
N LEU A 164 -9.31 -18.23 5.46
CA LEU A 164 -9.49 -16.77 5.57
C LEU A 164 -8.50 -15.98 4.70
N VAL A 165 -7.41 -16.61 4.27
CA VAL A 165 -6.49 -16.01 3.29
C VAL A 165 -7.19 -15.63 1.98
N ALA A 166 -8.33 -16.26 1.65
CA ALA A 166 -9.15 -15.95 0.49
C ALA A 166 -9.67 -14.50 0.51
N LEU A 167 -9.90 -13.91 1.71
CA LEU A 167 -10.36 -12.52 1.86
C LEU A 167 -9.41 -11.51 1.20
N TYR A 168 -8.12 -11.79 1.23
CA TYR A 168 -7.08 -11.02 0.56
C TYR A 168 -6.77 -11.57 -0.82
N PHE A 169 -6.42 -12.84 -0.90
CA PHE A 169 -5.75 -13.43 -2.05
C PHE A 169 -6.61 -13.52 -3.30
N LEU A 170 -7.95 -13.57 -3.12
CA LEU A 170 -8.94 -13.57 -4.20
C LEU A 170 -9.61 -12.20 -4.41
N ASN A 171 -9.27 -11.18 -3.62
CA ASN A 171 -9.91 -9.87 -3.74
C ASN A 171 -9.55 -9.19 -5.06
N PRO A 172 -10.53 -8.76 -5.89
CA PRO A 172 -10.27 -8.17 -7.19
C PRO A 172 -9.41 -6.89 -7.13
N LEU A 173 -9.62 -6.04 -6.11
CA LEU A 173 -8.80 -4.83 -5.93
C LEU A 173 -7.33 -5.21 -5.78
N VAL A 174 -7.01 -6.19 -4.92
CA VAL A 174 -5.63 -6.65 -4.71
C VAL A 174 -5.01 -7.15 -6.00
N ILE A 175 -5.73 -7.99 -6.75
CA ILE A 175 -5.23 -8.58 -8.00
C ILE A 175 -4.96 -7.50 -9.04
N ILE A 176 -5.90 -6.56 -9.22
CA ILE A 176 -5.79 -5.48 -10.20
C ILE A 176 -4.66 -4.52 -9.83
N GLU A 177 -4.60 -4.07 -8.56
CA GLU A 177 -3.64 -3.05 -8.16
C GLU A 177 -2.21 -3.59 -8.05
N ILE A 178 -2.03 -4.84 -7.61
CA ILE A 178 -0.68 -5.39 -7.44
C ILE A 178 -0.17 -5.99 -8.77
N SER A 179 -0.95 -6.84 -9.41
CA SER A 179 -0.48 -7.55 -10.62
C SER A 179 -0.78 -6.80 -11.91
N GLY A 180 -1.88 -6.03 -11.94
CA GLY A 180 -2.24 -5.18 -13.08
C GLY A 180 -1.44 -3.88 -13.09
N ASN A 181 -1.47 -3.11 -12.01
CA ASN A 181 -0.94 -1.74 -11.93
C ASN A 181 0.42 -1.60 -11.25
N LEU A 182 1.02 -2.70 -10.76
CA LEU A 182 2.38 -2.78 -10.22
C LEU A 182 2.61 -1.98 -8.92
N HIS A 183 1.60 -1.83 -8.08
CA HIS A 183 1.74 -1.16 -6.80
C HIS A 183 2.43 -2.05 -5.75
N PHE A 184 3.31 -1.45 -4.96
CA PHE A 184 4.21 -2.14 -4.01
C PHE A 184 3.58 -2.40 -2.64
N GLU A 185 2.32 -2.02 -2.42
CA GLU A 185 1.58 -2.27 -1.18
C GLU A 185 1.47 -3.77 -0.86
N GLY A 186 1.35 -4.63 -1.87
CA GLY A 186 1.35 -6.08 -1.69
C GLY A 186 2.68 -6.59 -1.16
N LEU A 187 3.81 -6.10 -1.69
CA LEU A 187 5.15 -6.47 -1.23
C LEU A 187 5.41 -5.95 0.19
N MET A 188 5.01 -4.70 0.49
CA MET A 188 5.07 -4.15 1.84
C MET A 188 4.25 -5.00 2.82
N ALA A 189 3.00 -5.35 2.45
CA ALA A 189 2.14 -6.20 3.26
C ALA A 189 2.75 -7.60 3.47
N THR A 190 3.44 -8.15 2.47
CA THR A 190 4.18 -9.41 2.58
C THR A 190 5.20 -9.34 3.72
N PHE A 191 6.05 -8.33 3.71
CA PHE A 191 7.06 -8.14 4.76
C PHE A 191 6.43 -7.88 6.13
N LEU A 192 5.33 -7.14 6.19
CA LEU A 192 4.59 -6.91 7.43
C LEU A 192 4.03 -8.21 8.02
N ILE A 193 3.39 -9.05 7.19
CA ILE A 193 2.85 -10.35 7.64
C ILE A 193 3.97 -11.30 8.06
N MET A 194 5.10 -11.31 7.35
CA MET A 194 6.29 -12.06 7.77
C MET A 194 6.82 -11.55 9.11
N ALA A 195 6.89 -10.22 9.32
CA ALA A 195 7.28 -9.64 10.59
C ALA A 195 6.34 -10.09 11.72
N PHE A 196 5.04 -10.06 11.53
CA PHE A 196 4.07 -10.53 12.52
C PHE A 196 4.18 -12.03 12.78
N TYR A 197 4.41 -12.86 11.75
CA TYR A 197 4.64 -14.29 11.93
C TYR A 197 5.87 -14.56 12.79
N TYR A 198 7.01 -13.93 12.48
CA TYR A 198 8.25 -14.13 13.24
C TYR A 198 8.16 -13.56 14.66
N LEU A 199 7.42 -12.47 14.86
CA LEU A 199 7.14 -11.95 16.19
C LEU A 199 6.29 -12.92 17.00
N LYS A 200 5.26 -13.53 16.40
CA LYS A 200 4.39 -14.52 17.02
C LYS A 200 5.13 -15.80 17.40
N THR A 201 6.19 -16.15 16.67
CA THR A 201 7.03 -17.33 16.92
C THR A 201 8.29 -17.02 17.74
N ASP A 202 8.29 -15.91 18.51
CA ASP A 202 9.37 -15.46 19.42
C ASP A 202 10.72 -15.18 18.73
N ARG A 203 10.72 -14.98 17.41
CA ARG A 203 11.91 -14.63 16.62
C ARG A 203 11.96 -13.12 16.36
N TRP A 204 11.97 -12.34 17.42
CA TRP A 204 11.83 -10.88 17.34
C TRP A 204 12.88 -10.19 16.46
N ALA A 205 14.14 -10.67 16.43
CA ALA A 205 15.19 -10.07 15.60
C ALA A 205 14.92 -10.30 14.10
N VAL A 206 14.46 -11.49 13.70
CA VAL A 206 14.06 -11.80 12.32
C VAL A 206 12.82 -10.98 11.95
N SER A 207 11.88 -10.84 12.88
CA SER A 207 10.72 -9.98 12.73
C SER A 207 11.14 -8.53 12.44
N ALA A 208 12.14 -7.98 13.16
CA ALA A 208 12.64 -6.63 12.95
C ALA A 208 13.26 -6.43 11.55
N ILE A 209 13.95 -7.45 11.01
CA ILE A 209 14.49 -7.40 9.64
C ILE A 209 13.35 -7.28 8.62
N PHE A 210 12.30 -8.10 8.73
CA PHE A 210 11.17 -8.03 7.81
C PHE A 210 10.35 -6.74 8.00
N MET A 211 10.25 -6.22 9.22
CA MET A 211 9.66 -4.91 9.46
C MET A 211 10.44 -3.81 8.75
N ALA A 212 11.78 -3.84 8.80
CA ALA A 212 12.64 -2.92 8.09
C ALA A 212 12.46 -3.01 6.56
N PHE A 213 12.33 -4.22 6.01
CA PHE A 213 12.04 -4.40 4.59
C PHE A 213 10.67 -3.81 4.23
N GLY A 214 9.65 -3.98 5.08
CA GLY A 214 8.36 -3.33 4.91
C GLY A 214 8.49 -1.80 4.89
N VAL A 215 9.22 -1.20 5.84
CA VAL A 215 9.50 0.24 5.91
C VAL A 215 10.26 0.72 4.66
N CYS A 216 11.26 -0.05 4.21
CA CYS A 216 12.05 0.27 3.02
C CYS A 216 11.34 -0.08 1.70
N THR A 217 10.13 -0.61 1.76
CA THR A 217 9.22 -0.70 0.61
C THR A 217 8.22 0.47 0.64
N LYS A 218 7.66 0.78 1.80
CA LYS A 218 6.78 1.92 2.04
C LYS A 218 6.79 2.27 3.53
N LEU A 219 6.77 3.55 3.90
CA LEU A 219 6.97 4.01 5.28
C LEU A 219 5.83 3.64 6.24
N ILE A 220 4.69 3.19 5.75
CA ILE A 220 3.49 2.86 6.53
C ILE A 220 3.76 1.94 7.75
N PRO A 221 4.62 0.89 7.68
CA PRO A 221 4.87 0.04 8.84
C PRO A 221 5.48 0.76 10.05
N LEU A 222 6.06 1.95 9.88
CA LEU A 222 6.50 2.80 11.01
C LEU A 222 5.36 3.11 11.98
N LEU A 223 4.13 3.19 11.48
CA LEU A 223 2.94 3.44 12.28
C LEU A 223 2.70 2.35 13.35
N TYR A 224 3.20 1.14 13.15
CA TYR A 224 2.99 0.01 14.05
C TYR A 224 4.09 -0.15 15.09
N LEU A 225 5.27 0.47 14.90
CA LEU A 225 6.42 0.28 15.80
C LEU A 225 6.11 0.65 17.26
N PRO A 226 5.43 1.78 17.57
CA PRO A 226 5.10 2.09 18.96
C PRO A 226 4.15 1.08 19.60
N LEU A 227 3.27 0.42 18.82
CA LEU A 227 2.36 -0.59 19.33
C LEU A 227 3.09 -1.84 19.85
N LEU A 228 4.32 -2.10 19.41
CA LEU A 228 5.12 -3.24 19.88
C LEU A 228 5.43 -3.19 21.38
N VAL A 229 5.42 -2.00 21.97
CA VAL A 229 5.59 -1.82 23.44
C VAL A 229 4.55 -2.63 24.21
N THR A 230 3.35 -2.79 23.64
CA THR A 230 2.25 -3.51 24.28
C THR A 230 2.51 -5.02 24.43
N VAL A 231 3.34 -5.59 23.56
CA VAL A 231 3.63 -7.04 23.47
C VAL A 231 5.06 -7.35 23.93
N LEU A 232 6.04 -6.53 23.54
CA LEU A 232 7.45 -6.76 23.84
C LEU A 232 7.93 -6.08 25.13
N GLY A 233 7.20 -5.06 25.59
CA GLY A 233 7.68 -4.14 26.63
C GLY A 233 8.69 -3.13 26.06
N PHE A 234 9.02 -2.12 26.86
CA PHE A 234 9.78 -0.95 26.41
C PHE A 234 11.20 -1.31 25.94
N ILE A 235 11.97 -2.06 26.72
CA ILE A 235 13.37 -2.41 26.43
C ILE A 235 13.50 -3.19 25.12
N LYS A 236 12.72 -4.27 24.97
CA LYS A 236 12.78 -5.09 23.74
C LYS A 236 12.26 -4.33 22.54
N THR A 237 11.28 -3.45 22.71
CA THR A 237 10.81 -2.58 21.60
C THR A 237 11.90 -1.61 21.15
N THR A 238 12.66 -1.03 22.07
CA THR A 238 13.80 -0.18 21.72
C THR A 238 14.86 -0.96 20.94
N GLN A 239 15.21 -2.17 21.39
CA GLN A 239 16.12 -3.06 20.65
C GLN A 239 15.57 -3.40 19.26
N TYR A 240 14.29 -3.70 19.16
CA TYR A 240 13.62 -3.98 17.88
C TYR A 240 13.72 -2.78 16.93
N ILE A 241 13.38 -1.58 17.41
CA ILE A 241 13.46 -0.33 16.62
C ILE A 241 14.91 -0.04 16.21
N SER A 242 15.90 -0.31 17.08
CA SER A 242 17.33 -0.15 16.73
C SER A 242 17.72 -1.08 15.56
N VAL A 243 17.27 -2.34 15.56
CA VAL A 243 17.53 -3.27 14.45
C VAL A 243 16.84 -2.74 13.16
N VAL A 244 15.59 -2.32 13.26
CA VAL A 244 14.88 -1.72 12.10
C VAL A 244 15.65 -0.53 11.56
N ALA A 245 16.08 0.39 12.43
CA ALA A 245 16.81 1.60 12.03
C ALA A 245 18.17 1.27 11.36
N ILE A 246 18.92 0.30 11.91
CA ILE A 246 20.20 -0.14 11.32
C ILE A 246 19.98 -0.74 9.93
N ILE A 247 19.00 -1.63 9.76
CA ILE A 247 18.72 -2.24 8.45
C ILE A 247 18.24 -1.20 7.45
N CYS A 248 17.37 -0.27 7.87
CA CYS A 248 16.96 0.86 7.01
C CYS A 248 18.18 1.71 6.60
N ALA A 249 19.04 2.06 7.53
CA ALA A 249 20.25 2.83 7.22
C ALA A 249 21.19 2.10 6.24
N LEU A 250 21.37 0.79 6.40
CA LEU A 250 22.16 -0.03 5.47
C LEU A 250 21.53 -0.08 4.07
N LEU A 251 20.20 -0.18 3.96
CA LEU A 251 19.50 -0.20 2.67
C LEU A 251 19.51 1.18 2.00
N PHE A 252 19.47 2.27 2.76
CA PHE A 252 19.62 3.63 2.23
C PHE A 252 21.05 4.02 1.91
N ALA A 253 22.06 3.30 2.44
CA ALA A 253 23.47 3.67 2.30
C ALA A 253 23.93 3.94 0.84
N PRO A 254 23.50 3.17 -0.19
CA PRO A 254 23.87 3.46 -1.58
C PRO A 254 23.32 4.77 -2.12
N PHE A 255 22.29 5.33 -1.49
CA PHE A 255 21.58 6.54 -1.92
C PHE A 255 21.88 7.76 -1.04
N LEU A 256 22.76 7.62 -0.03
CA LEU A 256 23.06 8.69 0.89
C LEU A 256 23.75 9.87 0.19
N ASN A 257 23.16 11.05 0.33
CA ASN A 257 23.73 12.34 0.05
C ASN A 257 23.26 13.36 1.10
N PHE A 258 23.86 14.54 1.15
CA PHE A 258 23.49 15.56 2.14
C PHE A 258 22.04 16.05 1.99
N GLU A 259 21.44 15.91 0.81
CA GLU A 259 20.13 16.43 0.50
C GLU A 259 19.03 15.36 0.54
N LEU A 260 19.37 14.07 0.69
CA LEU A 260 18.43 12.95 0.62
C LEU A 260 17.20 13.17 1.51
N ALA A 261 17.43 13.45 2.79
CA ALA A 261 16.33 13.63 3.74
C ALA A 261 15.48 14.87 3.38
N LEU A 262 16.15 15.97 2.98
CA LEU A 262 15.47 17.20 2.58
C LEU A 262 14.63 16.99 1.32
N ASN A 263 15.17 16.35 0.30
CA ASN A 263 14.49 16.09 -0.96
C ASN A 263 13.29 15.15 -0.78
N MET A 264 13.45 14.10 0.03
CA MET A 264 12.32 13.23 0.39
C MET A 264 11.24 13.98 1.16
N LEU A 265 11.62 14.82 2.15
CA LEU A 265 10.69 15.63 2.91
C LEU A 265 9.98 16.65 2.03
N ASN A 266 10.69 17.29 1.10
CA ASN A 266 10.10 18.23 0.14
C ASN A 266 9.03 17.56 -0.74
N SER A 267 9.29 16.36 -1.24
CA SER A 267 8.30 15.63 -2.03
C SER A 267 7.11 15.17 -1.19
N VAL A 268 7.35 14.75 0.05
CA VAL A 268 6.27 14.42 0.99
C VAL A 268 5.45 15.67 1.30
N ASP A 269 6.09 16.82 1.57
CA ASP A 269 5.41 18.09 1.86
C ASP A 269 4.57 18.57 0.65
N LEU A 270 5.13 18.52 -0.56
CA LEU A 270 4.39 18.83 -1.79
C LEU A 270 3.20 17.90 -1.98
N TYR A 271 3.37 16.60 -1.71
CA TYR A 271 2.30 15.63 -1.80
C TYR A 271 1.16 15.93 -0.82
N PHE A 272 1.49 16.32 0.43
CA PHE A 272 0.48 16.72 1.42
C PHE A 272 -0.15 18.09 1.16
N GLN A 273 0.54 19.01 0.46
CA GLN A 273 0.05 20.36 0.23
C GLN A 273 -0.67 20.54 -1.10
N SER A 274 -0.24 19.80 -2.14
CA SER A 274 -0.67 20.05 -3.52
C SER A 274 -1.60 18.98 -4.05
N PHE A 275 -1.61 17.80 -3.44
CA PHE A 275 -2.34 16.66 -3.94
C PHE A 275 -3.44 16.25 -2.97
N GLN A 276 -4.66 16.21 -3.48
CA GLN A 276 -5.83 15.69 -2.79
C GLN A 276 -6.45 14.64 -3.69
N PHE A 277 -6.80 13.48 -3.13
CA PHE A 277 -7.47 12.43 -3.88
C PHE A 277 -8.31 11.55 -2.95
N ASN A 278 -9.60 11.41 -3.28
CA ASN A 278 -10.55 10.57 -2.54
C ASN A 278 -10.50 10.79 -1.03
N SER A 279 -10.48 12.06 -0.61
CA SER A 279 -10.39 12.43 0.81
C SER A 279 -11.68 13.05 1.29
N PHE A 280 -12.38 12.40 2.21
CA PHE A 280 -13.69 12.90 2.69
C PHE A 280 -13.55 13.95 3.79
N VAL A 281 -12.92 13.58 4.90
CA VAL A 281 -12.79 14.50 6.06
C VAL A 281 -11.92 15.70 5.72
N TYR A 282 -10.82 15.47 5.01
CA TYR A 282 -9.94 16.54 4.57
C TYR A 282 -10.65 17.52 3.63
N SER A 283 -11.42 17.02 2.65
CA SER A 283 -12.19 17.87 1.71
C SER A 283 -13.18 18.78 2.43
N ILE A 284 -13.98 18.22 3.35
CA ILE A 284 -14.96 19.02 4.12
C ILE A 284 -14.25 20.14 4.89
N LEU A 285 -13.13 19.85 5.53
CA LEU A 285 -12.39 20.87 6.28
C LEU A 285 -11.77 21.92 5.36
N MET A 286 -11.33 21.53 4.17
CA MET A 286 -10.81 22.44 3.17
C MET A 286 -11.89 23.40 2.64
N ASP A 287 -13.09 22.89 2.39
CA ASP A 287 -14.23 23.70 1.93
C ASP A 287 -14.64 24.76 2.98
N VAL A 288 -14.50 24.44 4.26
CA VAL A 288 -14.84 25.36 5.36
C VAL A 288 -13.71 26.37 5.65
N ALA A 289 -12.44 25.91 5.68
CA ALA A 289 -11.31 26.72 6.16
C ALA A 289 -10.52 27.43 5.05
N GLY A 290 -10.73 27.04 3.78
CA GLY A 290 -10.06 27.61 2.63
C GLY A 290 -8.63 27.14 2.40
N ASN A 291 -8.08 27.47 1.23
CA ASN A 291 -6.80 26.96 0.74
C ASN A 291 -5.58 27.35 1.58
N GLU A 292 -5.61 28.46 2.28
CA GLU A 292 -4.50 28.92 3.14
C GLU A 292 -4.29 28.00 4.35
N SER A 293 -5.31 27.22 4.73
CA SER A 293 -5.28 26.31 5.88
C SER A 293 -4.80 24.90 5.56
N LYS A 294 -4.45 24.59 4.32
CA LYS A 294 -4.09 23.23 3.86
C LYS A 294 -3.09 22.50 4.78
N LYS A 295 -1.96 23.15 5.06
CA LYS A 295 -0.90 22.56 5.91
C LYS A 295 -1.40 22.25 7.32
N TRP A 296 -2.12 23.18 7.92
CA TRP A 296 -2.64 23.04 9.28
C TRP A 296 -3.69 21.94 9.37
N ILE A 297 -4.56 21.83 8.37
CA ILE A 297 -5.56 20.78 8.28
C ILE A 297 -4.87 19.40 8.16
N ALA A 298 -3.96 19.25 7.19
CA ALA A 298 -3.23 18.00 7.00
C ALA A 298 -2.45 17.58 8.25
N PHE A 299 -1.74 18.51 8.89
CA PHE A 299 -1.02 18.27 10.13
C PHE A 299 -1.96 17.86 11.28
N THR A 300 -3.06 18.59 11.47
CA THR A 300 -4.03 18.31 12.55
C THR A 300 -4.67 16.92 12.36
N LEU A 301 -5.03 16.57 11.13
CA LEU A 301 -5.59 15.27 10.82
C LEU A 301 -4.59 14.13 11.03
N ALA A 302 -3.31 14.33 10.70
CA ALA A 302 -2.25 13.36 10.96
C ALA A 302 -1.98 13.13 12.46
N LEU A 303 -2.26 14.12 13.32
CA LEU A 303 -2.13 13.95 14.77
C LEU A 303 -3.14 12.94 15.34
N ILE A 304 -4.32 12.78 14.73
CA ILE A 304 -5.36 11.90 15.25
C ILE A 304 -4.89 10.44 15.33
N PRO A 305 -4.44 9.79 14.23
CA PRO A 305 -3.88 8.44 14.30
C PRO A 305 -2.61 8.39 15.16
N ALA A 306 -1.75 9.40 15.14
CA ALA A 306 -0.54 9.45 15.96
C ALA A 306 -0.88 9.42 17.47
N ILE A 307 -1.82 10.23 17.92
CA ILE A 307 -2.30 10.23 19.32
C ILE A 307 -2.94 8.90 19.67
N ALA A 308 -3.72 8.31 18.75
CA ALA A 308 -4.33 6.99 18.97
C ALA A 308 -3.27 5.90 19.14
N VAL A 309 -2.22 5.89 18.31
CA VAL A 309 -1.07 4.97 18.43
C VAL A 309 -0.41 5.14 19.81
N LEU A 310 -0.06 6.36 20.20
CA LEU A 310 0.59 6.63 21.48
C LEU A 310 -0.26 6.17 22.66
N ARG A 311 -1.56 6.48 22.66
CA ARG A 311 -2.49 6.03 23.72
C ARG A 311 -2.57 4.51 23.83
N LEU A 312 -2.57 3.81 22.69
CA LEU A 312 -2.65 2.36 22.66
C LEU A 312 -1.32 1.69 23.00
N ALA A 313 -0.18 2.30 22.70
CA ALA A 313 1.15 1.78 22.99
C ALA A 313 1.39 1.53 24.51
N PHE A 314 0.73 2.29 25.38
CA PHE A 314 0.87 2.14 26.83
C PHE A 314 -0.20 1.21 27.47
N LYS A 315 -1.08 0.60 26.68
CA LYS A 315 -2.07 -0.35 27.16
C LYS A 315 -1.58 -1.78 26.87
N LYS A 316 -1.43 -2.61 27.91
CA LYS A 316 -1.10 -4.04 27.72
C LYS A 316 -2.04 -4.66 26.68
N ALA A 317 -1.49 -5.53 25.87
CA ALA A 317 -2.21 -6.21 24.81
C ALA A 317 -1.63 -7.59 24.53
N SER A 318 -2.49 -8.50 24.08
CA SER A 318 -2.07 -9.75 23.48
C SER A 318 -1.54 -9.52 22.06
N PHE A 319 -0.95 -10.55 21.46
CA PHE A 319 -0.55 -10.48 20.06
C PHE A 319 -1.76 -10.29 19.11
N ASN A 320 -2.89 -10.90 19.42
CA ASN A 320 -4.14 -10.71 18.65
C ASN A 320 -4.60 -9.26 18.70
N ASP A 321 -4.48 -8.62 19.87
CA ASP A 321 -4.79 -7.21 20.04
C ASP A 321 -3.83 -6.32 19.25
N LEU A 322 -2.56 -6.70 19.10
CA LEU A 322 -1.61 -5.97 18.27
C LEU A 322 -2.09 -5.89 16.83
N ILE A 323 -2.47 -7.02 16.19
CA ILE A 323 -2.99 -7.02 14.82
C ILE A 323 -4.29 -6.22 14.74
N HIS A 324 -5.19 -6.38 15.71
CA HIS A 324 -6.44 -5.66 15.81
C HIS A 324 -6.22 -4.14 15.90
N ARG A 325 -5.31 -3.70 16.77
CA ARG A 325 -4.96 -2.28 16.92
C ARG A 325 -4.30 -1.73 15.66
N SER A 326 -3.38 -2.51 15.04
CA SER A 326 -2.75 -2.14 13.78
C SER A 326 -3.77 -1.91 12.67
N PHE A 327 -4.77 -2.78 12.57
CA PHE A 327 -5.86 -2.64 11.60
C PHE A 327 -6.66 -1.34 11.81
N TRP A 328 -7.14 -1.08 13.04
CA TRP A 328 -7.96 0.12 13.31
C TRP A 328 -7.18 1.43 13.25
N ILE A 329 -5.91 1.43 13.66
CA ILE A 329 -5.02 2.59 13.51
C ILE A 329 -4.81 2.91 12.02
N HIS A 330 -4.60 1.89 11.21
CA HIS A 330 -4.42 2.08 9.77
C HIS A 330 -5.72 2.55 9.09
N SER A 331 -6.87 2.02 9.50
CA SER A 331 -8.17 2.50 9.05
C SER A 331 -8.39 3.98 9.41
N LEU A 332 -8.04 4.35 10.64
CA LEU A 332 -8.11 5.72 11.12
C LEU A 332 -7.16 6.64 10.33
N TYR A 333 -5.95 6.16 10.03
CA TYR A 333 -4.99 6.90 9.22
C TYR A 333 -5.57 7.23 7.83
N TYR A 334 -6.18 6.27 7.13
CA TYR A 334 -6.78 6.54 5.82
C TYR A 334 -8.03 7.40 5.90
N LEU A 335 -8.84 7.26 6.93
CA LEU A 335 -10.03 8.11 7.11
C LEU A 335 -9.67 9.60 7.20
N PHE A 336 -8.50 9.92 7.76
CA PHE A 336 -8.02 11.29 7.96
C PHE A 336 -6.92 11.71 6.97
N SER A 337 -6.59 10.87 6.00
CA SER A 337 -5.59 11.19 4.97
C SER A 337 -6.13 12.19 3.93
N ALA A 338 -5.26 13.06 3.43
CA ALA A 338 -5.56 13.92 2.28
C ALA A 338 -5.63 13.14 0.96
N VAL A 339 -5.03 11.95 0.92
CA VAL A 339 -4.94 11.10 -0.27
C VAL A 339 -5.24 9.66 0.09
N VAL A 340 -6.21 9.06 -0.58
CA VAL A 340 -6.55 7.64 -0.43
C VAL A 340 -6.73 7.00 -1.80
N HIS A 341 -5.67 6.47 -2.35
CA HIS A 341 -5.72 5.72 -3.60
C HIS A 341 -6.27 4.30 -3.42
N PRO A 342 -6.85 3.69 -4.48
CA PRO A 342 -7.37 2.32 -4.42
C PRO A 342 -6.38 1.30 -3.85
N TRP A 343 -5.13 1.33 -4.28
CA TRP A 343 -4.08 0.40 -3.84
C TRP A 343 -3.67 0.55 -2.37
N TYR A 344 -4.01 1.66 -1.70
CA TYR A 344 -3.72 1.83 -0.27
C TYR A 344 -4.47 0.80 0.57
N LEU A 345 -5.69 0.41 0.18
CA LEU A 345 -6.48 -0.57 0.93
C LEU A 345 -5.89 -1.98 0.94
N VAL A 346 -4.93 -2.28 0.07
CA VAL A 346 -4.28 -3.61 -0.01
C VAL A 346 -3.71 -4.02 1.35
N THR A 347 -3.05 -3.10 2.07
CA THR A 347 -2.49 -3.40 3.39
C THR A 347 -3.58 -3.67 4.44
N LEU A 348 -4.67 -2.91 4.42
CA LEU A 348 -5.81 -3.16 5.30
C LEU A 348 -6.47 -4.51 4.99
N LEU A 349 -6.60 -4.87 3.72
CA LEU A 349 -7.12 -6.18 3.32
C LEU A 349 -6.22 -7.32 3.80
N ALA A 350 -4.88 -7.15 3.73
CA ALA A 350 -3.95 -8.13 4.27
C ALA A 350 -4.10 -8.32 5.79
N LEU A 351 -4.23 -7.23 6.54
CA LEU A 351 -4.51 -7.28 7.97
C LEU A 351 -5.90 -7.86 8.28
N ASN A 352 -6.89 -7.61 7.40
CA ASN A 352 -8.25 -8.11 7.55
C ASN A 352 -8.35 -9.64 7.43
N THR A 353 -7.41 -10.28 6.80
CA THR A 353 -7.30 -11.74 6.80
C THR A 353 -7.33 -12.33 8.22
N PHE A 354 -6.87 -11.55 9.22
CA PHE A 354 -6.83 -11.94 10.63
C PHE A 354 -7.95 -11.34 11.47
N GLN A 355 -8.82 -10.49 10.91
CA GLN A 355 -9.86 -9.75 11.64
C GLN A 355 -11.29 -10.04 11.16
N GLU A 356 -11.47 -10.36 9.88
CA GLU A 356 -12.76 -10.73 9.25
C GLU A 356 -13.80 -9.60 9.20
N PHE A 357 -13.37 -8.32 9.24
CA PHE A 357 -14.28 -7.18 9.12
C PHE A 357 -14.84 -7.06 7.69
N LYS A 358 -16.14 -6.83 7.59
CA LYS A 358 -16.83 -6.75 6.31
C LYS A 358 -16.74 -5.38 5.67
N TYR A 359 -16.65 -4.31 6.48
CA TYR A 359 -16.62 -2.95 5.96
C TYR A 359 -15.44 -2.71 5.00
N ILE A 360 -14.26 -3.29 5.30
CA ILE A 360 -13.09 -3.11 4.43
C ILE A 360 -13.24 -3.87 3.11
N ILE A 361 -13.95 -4.99 3.09
CA ILE A 361 -14.28 -5.72 1.86
C ILE A 361 -15.25 -4.89 1.01
N VAL A 362 -16.23 -4.24 1.64
CA VAL A 362 -17.14 -3.31 0.94
C VAL A 362 -16.37 -2.07 0.47
N TRP A 363 -15.47 -1.53 1.30
CA TRP A 363 -14.63 -0.41 0.90
C TRP A 363 -13.75 -0.77 -0.30
N SER A 364 -13.19 -1.98 -0.35
CA SER A 364 -12.40 -2.43 -1.51
C SER A 364 -13.18 -2.48 -2.82
N TYR A 365 -14.51 -2.61 -2.77
CA TYR A 365 -15.38 -2.44 -3.93
C TYR A 365 -15.65 -0.96 -4.22
N LEU A 366 -16.06 -0.20 -3.21
CA LEU A 366 -16.49 1.18 -3.37
C LEU A 366 -15.35 2.10 -3.85
N ILE A 367 -14.12 1.86 -3.39
CA ILE A 367 -12.97 2.69 -3.79
C ILE A 367 -12.68 2.61 -5.30
N GLY A 368 -13.13 1.56 -5.98
CA GLY A 368 -13.09 1.47 -7.44
C GLY A 368 -13.88 2.59 -8.14
N LEU A 369 -14.84 3.21 -7.44
CA LEU A 369 -15.59 4.36 -7.95
C LEU A 369 -14.71 5.60 -8.15
N THR A 370 -13.56 5.68 -7.49
CA THR A 370 -12.60 6.80 -7.64
C THR A 370 -12.04 6.92 -9.05
N TYR A 371 -12.02 5.82 -9.82
CA TYR A 371 -11.62 5.84 -11.24
C TYR A 371 -12.54 6.70 -12.11
N PHE A 372 -13.72 7.09 -11.60
CA PHE A 372 -14.59 8.09 -12.23
C PHE A 372 -13.88 9.44 -12.47
N THR A 373 -12.92 9.79 -11.62
CA THR A 373 -12.11 11.00 -11.70
C THR A 373 -11.35 11.12 -13.03
N TYR A 374 -10.92 10.00 -13.61
CA TYR A 374 -10.09 9.98 -14.81
C TYR A 374 -10.84 10.11 -16.14
N ARG A 375 -12.17 10.33 -16.12
CA ARG A 375 -12.99 10.49 -17.33
C ARG A 375 -12.74 11.80 -18.08
N THR A 376 -12.31 12.82 -17.38
CA THR A 376 -12.14 14.18 -17.89
C THR A 376 -10.71 14.66 -17.74
N LEU A 377 -10.29 15.60 -18.60
CA LEU A 377 -9.06 16.34 -18.46
C LEU A 377 -9.38 17.84 -18.42
N PRO A 378 -9.00 18.58 -17.39
CA PRO A 378 -8.30 18.11 -16.17
C PRO A 378 -9.13 17.10 -15.36
N TYR A 379 -8.48 16.33 -14.51
CA TYR A 379 -9.13 15.34 -13.64
C TYR A 379 -10.03 16.04 -12.60
N GLU A 380 -11.29 15.61 -12.53
CA GLU A 380 -12.26 16.16 -11.59
C GLU A 380 -12.89 15.09 -10.72
N GLU A 381 -12.70 15.22 -9.40
CA GLU A 381 -13.33 14.33 -8.43
C GLU A 381 -14.82 14.68 -8.25
N SER A 382 -15.65 13.67 -8.03
CA SER A 382 -17.05 13.85 -7.70
C SER A 382 -17.25 13.81 -6.19
N SER A 383 -17.57 14.95 -5.58
CA SER A 383 -17.89 15.04 -4.14
C SER A 383 -19.03 14.11 -3.74
N PHE A 384 -19.99 13.85 -4.64
CA PHE A 384 -21.08 12.92 -4.41
C PHE A 384 -20.58 11.47 -4.29
N ILE A 385 -19.68 11.04 -5.18
CA ILE A 385 -19.11 9.68 -5.16
C ILE A 385 -18.28 9.49 -3.88
N ILE A 386 -17.44 10.47 -3.54
CA ILE A 386 -16.64 10.44 -2.32
C ILE A 386 -17.55 10.35 -1.09
N ALA A 387 -18.56 11.21 -0.99
CA ALA A 387 -19.50 11.18 0.12
C ALA A 387 -20.25 9.85 0.21
N PHE A 388 -20.72 9.31 -0.91
CA PHE A 388 -21.40 8.02 -0.98
C PHE A 388 -20.51 6.89 -0.46
N GLU A 389 -19.25 6.81 -0.93
CA GLU A 389 -18.26 5.84 -0.47
C GLU A 389 -18.05 5.93 1.05
N TYR A 390 -17.67 7.10 1.53
CA TYR A 390 -17.25 7.27 2.92
C TYR A 390 -18.41 7.18 3.93
N VAL A 391 -19.61 7.61 3.58
CA VAL A 391 -20.80 7.45 4.46
C VAL A 391 -21.05 5.96 4.72
N ILE A 392 -21.02 5.11 3.68
CA ILE A 392 -21.20 3.67 3.84
C ILE A 392 -20.06 3.07 4.68
N VAL A 393 -18.81 3.42 4.36
CA VAL A 393 -17.62 2.89 5.03
C VAL A 393 -17.60 3.29 6.52
N ILE A 394 -17.89 4.55 6.83
CA ILE A 394 -17.89 5.05 8.21
C ILE A 394 -19.00 4.40 9.03
N ILE A 395 -20.23 4.39 8.54
CA ILE A 395 -21.36 3.80 9.26
C ILE A 395 -21.09 2.32 9.53
N TRP A 396 -20.69 1.56 8.53
CA TRP A 396 -20.44 0.13 8.69
C TRP A 396 -19.20 -0.13 9.57
N GLY A 397 -18.12 0.64 9.36
CA GLY A 397 -16.91 0.56 10.18
C GLY A 397 -17.18 0.83 11.65
N LEU A 398 -17.99 1.85 11.98
CA LEU A 398 -18.40 2.14 13.35
C LEU A 398 -19.23 1.00 13.97
N ILE A 399 -20.18 0.44 13.22
CA ILE A 399 -20.95 -0.71 13.69
C ILE A 399 -20.05 -1.88 14.06
N GLU A 400 -19.08 -2.23 13.18
CA GLU A 400 -18.16 -3.35 13.43
C GLU A 400 -17.16 -3.02 14.55
N PHE A 401 -16.69 -1.77 14.64
CA PHE A 401 -15.81 -1.33 15.73
C PHE A 401 -16.48 -1.49 17.09
N PHE A 402 -17.72 -1.03 17.26
CA PHE A 402 -18.42 -1.16 18.54
C PHE A 402 -18.80 -2.61 18.86
N ARG A 403 -19.13 -3.43 17.86
CA ARG A 403 -19.37 -4.87 18.05
C ARG A 403 -18.09 -5.58 18.53
N SER A 404 -16.94 -5.32 17.89
CA SER A 404 -15.68 -5.94 18.27
C SER A 404 -15.25 -5.56 19.68
N ARG A 405 -15.46 -4.31 20.09
CA ARG A 405 -15.19 -3.88 21.48
C ARG A 405 -16.05 -4.60 22.50
N ARG A 406 -17.33 -4.78 22.25
CA ARG A 406 -18.23 -5.53 23.17
C ARG A 406 -17.76 -6.98 23.34
N GLN A 407 -17.34 -7.63 22.26
CA GLN A 407 -16.82 -9.01 22.34
C GLN A 407 -15.52 -9.11 23.14
N GLN A 408 -14.62 -8.14 23.01
CA GLN A 408 -13.38 -8.10 23.81
C GLN A 408 -13.69 -7.90 25.31
N THR A 409 -14.63 -7.05 25.66
CA THR A 409 -15.02 -6.82 27.08
C THR A 409 -15.64 -8.07 27.70
N ILE A 410 -16.46 -8.82 26.97
CA ILE A 410 -17.08 -10.06 27.45
C ILE A 410 -16.03 -11.17 27.62
N ALA A 411 -15.00 -11.23 26.80
CA ALA A 411 -13.95 -12.24 26.89
C ALA A 411 -12.93 -11.99 28.02
N THR A 412 -12.95 -10.80 28.63
CA THR A 412 -12.07 -10.42 29.75
C THR A 412 -12.73 -10.52 31.13
N HIS A 413 -14.01 -10.81 31.18
CA HIS A 413 -14.79 -11.16 32.36
C HIS A 413 -15.15 -12.64 32.35
#